data_dea75e175e00e1035ba4394401ee6e1a
#
_entry.id   dea75e175e00e1035ba4394401ee6e1a
#
_cell.length_a   1.000
_cell.length_b   1.000
_cell.length_c   1.000
_cell.angle_alpha   90.00
_cell.angle_beta   90.00
_cell.angle_gamma   90.00
#
_symmetry.space_group_name_H-M   'P 1'
#
loop_
_entity.id
_entity.type
_entity.pdbx_description
1 polymer ?
#
loop_
_entity_poly.entity_id
_entity_poly.type
_entity_poly.pdbx_seq_one_letter_code
_entity_poly.pdbx_strand_id
1 'polypeptide(L)'
;MDNPNTPDAETFEKFKKCAVEVLQVEPEKVTIEASFANDLDADSLDLVELVMALEEQFDITVEESELEGVETVAQAYELVTTKL
;
A
#
# COMPACT_ATOMS: atom_id res chain seq x y z
N MET A 1 0.33 -21.48 11.01
CA MET A 1 1.76 -21.34 10.84
C MET A 1 2.08 -20.49 9.62
N ASP A 2 2.90 -19.54 9.82
CA ASP A 2 3.20 -18.62 8.73
C ASP A 2 4.09 -19.25 7.70
N ASN A 3 3.88 -18.86 6.48
CA ASN A 3 4.71 -19.28 5.39
C ASN A 3 5.74 -18.17 5.12
N PRO A 4 7.01 -18.40 5.42
CA PRO A 4 7.99 -17.32 5.31
C PRO A 4 8.27 -16.89 3.87
N ASN A 5 7.80 -17.67 2.91
CA ASN A 5 8.10 -17.37 1.50
C ASN A 5 7.00 -16.59 0.83
N THR A 6 5.88 -16.37 1.50
CA THR A 6 4.80 -15.61 0.91
C THR A 6 4.67 -14.29 1.63
N PRO A 7 4.17 -13.27 0.94
CA PRO A 7 3.84 -12.03 1.63
C PRO A 7 2.93 -12.39 2.78
N ASP A 8 3.26 -11.87 3.91
CA ASP A 8 2.50 -12.12 5.10
C ASP A 8 1.07 -11.66 4.84
N ALA A 9 0.12 -12.58 4.96
CA ALA A 9 -1.27 -12.24 4.72
C ALA A 9 -1.72 -11.14 5.66
N GLU A 10 -1.23 -11.16 6.89
CA GLU A 10 -1.57 -10.11 7.84
C GLU A 10 -1.02 -8.76 7.39
N THR A 11 0.19 -8.76 6.86
CA THR A 11 0.78 -7.52 6.40
C THR A 11 -0.04 -6.93 5.26
N PHE A 12 -0.44 -7.75 4.32
CA PHE A 12 -1.23 -7.27 3.21
C PHE A 12 -2.62 -6.83 3.67
N GLU A 13 -3.19 -7.51 4.64
CA GLU A 13 -4.49 -7.11 5.17
C GLU A 13 -4.40 -5.73 5.81
N LYS A 14 -3.33 -5.46 6.53
CA LYS A 14 -3.15 -4.15 7.13
C LYS A 14 -2.95 -3.08 6.07
N PHE A 15 -2.19 -3.42 5.03
CA PHE A 15 -2.00 -2.51 3.90
C PHE A 15 -3.35 -2.20 3.26
N LYS A 16 -4.12 -3.24 2.99
CA LYS A 16 -5.42 -3.09 2.34
C LYS A 16 -6.35 -2.23 3.19
N LYS A 17 -6.33 -2.46 4.49
CA LYS A 17 -7.19 -1.70 5.39
C LYS A 17 -6.86 -0.22 5.34
N CYS A 18 -5.57 0.11 5.32
CA CYS A 18 -5.17 1.50 5.19
C CYS A 18 -5.66 2.10 3.88
N ALA A 19 -5.50 1.35 2.80
CA ALA A 19 -5.92 1.83 1.50
C ALA A 19 -7.43 2.08 1.45
N VAL A 20 -8.19 1.16 2.03
CA VAL A 20 -9.63 1.31 2.06
C VAL A 20 -10.03 2.56 2.83
N GLU A 21 -9.40 2.79 3.95
CA GLU A 21 -9.75 3.93 4.78
C GLU A 21 -9.32 5.26 4.16
N VAL A 22 -8.14 5.30 3.61
CA VAL A 22 -7.61 6.55 3.06
C VAL A 22 -8.23 6.87 1.72
N LEU A 23 -8.31 5.88 0.84
CA LEU A 23 -8.80 6.08 -0.51
C LEU A 23 -10.31 5.92 -0.63
N GLN A 24 -10.93 5.36 0.40
CA GLN A 24 -12.37 5.15 0.43
C GLN A 24 -12.83 4.29 -0.74
N VAL A 25 -12.10 3.20 -0.95
CA VAL A 25 -12.42 2.25 -2.00
C VAL A 25 -12.84 0.94 -1.36
N GLU A 26 -13.48 0.10 -2.14
CA GLU A 26 -13.88 -1.22 -1.65
C GLU A 26 -12.67 -2.12 -1.51
N PRO A 27 -12.63 -2.95 -0.46
CA PRO A 27 -11.48 -3.84 -0.25
C PRO A 27 -11.21 -4.74 -1.45
N GLU A 28 -12.25 -5.11 -2.17
CA GLU A 28 -12.11 -6.00 -3.31
C GLU A 28 -11.27 -5.38 -4.42
N LYS A 29 -11.21 -4.08 -4.46
CA LYS A 29 -10.46 -3.39 -5.50
C LYS A 29 -8.99 -3.25 -5.18
N VAL A 30 -8.62 -3.48 -3.93
CA VAL A 30 -7.23 -3.36 -3.51
C VAL A 30 -6.55 -4.71 -3.72
N THR A 31 -6.10 -4.93 -4.92
CA THR A 31 -5.39 -6.16 -5.29
C THR A 31 -3.96 -5.81 -5.66
N ILE A 32 -3.11 -6.82 -5.68
CA ILE A 32 -1.71 -6.62 -6.02
C ILE A 32 -1.56 -5.98 -7.41
N GLU A 33 -2.45 -6.32 -8.31
CA GLU A 33 -2.36 -5.85 -9.69
C GLU A 33 -3.02 -4.50 -9.91
N ALA A 34 -3.72 -3.98 -8.92
CA ALA A 34 -4.48 -2.76 -9.10
C ALA A 34 -3.55 -1.56 -9.31
N SER A 35 -3.97 -0.67 -10.20
CA SER A 35 -3.29 0.59 -10.42
C SER A 35 -3.97 1.65 -9.56
N PHE A 36 -3.18 2.45 -8.86
CA PHE A 36 -3.77 3.48 -8.01
C PHE A 36 -4.57 4.48 -8.82
N ALA A 37 -4.06 4.89 -9.95
CA ALA A 37 -4.75 5.89 -10.75
C ALA A 37 -5.95 5.31 -11.49
N ASN A 38 -5.78 4.13 -12.09
CA ASN A 38 -6.81 3.58 -12.96
C ASN A 38 -7.84 2.75 -12.24
N ASP A 39 -7.42 1.99 -11.24
CA ASP A 39 -8.33 1.07 -10.58
C ASP A 39 -8.87 1.63 -9.28
N LEU A 40 -8.08 2.43 -8.59
CA LEU A 40 -8.47 2.96 -7.30
C LEU A 40 -8.81 4.45 -7.38
N ASP A 41 -8.64 5.04 -8.56
CA ASP A 41 -8.99 6.45 -8.78
C ASP A 41 -8.30 7.36 -7.78
N ALA A 42 -7.04 7.06 -7.50
CA ALA A 42 -6.25 7.82 -6.54
C ALA A 42 -5.24 8.68 -7.27
N ASP A 43 -5.14 9.93 -6.87
CA ASP A 43 -4.12 10.81 -7.44
C ASP A 43 -2.90 10.83 -6.52
N SER A 44 -1.93 11.69 -6.86
CA SER A 44 -0.68 11.70 -6.11
C SER A 44 -0.89 12.15 -4.66
N LEU A 45 -1.83 13.04 -4.43
CA LEU A 45 -2.12 13.48 -3.06
C LEU A 45 -2.69 12.33 -2.24
N ASP A 46 -3.60 11.57 -2.85
CA ASP A 46 -4.17 10.41 -2.20
C ASP A 46 -3.08 9.40 -1.85
N LEU A 47 -2.13 9.21 -2.77
CA LEU A 47 -1.05 8.27 -2.53
C LEU A 47 -0.17 8.72 -1.37
N VAL A 48 0.11 10.01 -1.28
CA VAL A 48 0.88 10.54 -0.18
C VAL A 48 0.16 10.28 1.14
N GLU A 49 -1.13 10.53 1.17
CA GLU A 49 -1.89 10.29 2.40
C GLU A 49 -1.89 8.81 2.76
N LEU A 50 -2.01 7.94 1.78
CA LEU A 50 -1.97 6.52 2.04
C LEU A 50 -0.62 6.12 2.63
N VAL A 51 0.45 6.64 2.06
CA VAL A 51 1.78 6.28 2.55
C VAL A 51 1.98 6.77 3.98
N MET A 52 1.47 7.95 4.30
CA MET A 52 1.55 8.42 5.67
C MET A 52 0.85 7.49 6.65
N ALA A 53 -0.30 6.97 6.24
CA ALA A 53 -1.02 6.01 7.08
C ALA A 53 -0.23 4.71 7.21
N LEU A 54 0.42 4.29 6.13
CA LEU A 54 1.23 3.08 6.16
C LEU A 54 2.45 3.25 7.05
N GLU A 55 3.03 4.43 7.05
CA GLU A 55 4.17 4.69 7.93
C GLU A 55 3.78 4.52 9.38
N GLU A 56 2.60 4.99 9.74
CA GLU A 56 2.14 4.85 11.11
C GLU A 56 1.74 3.41 11.42
N GLN A 57 1.10 2.75 10.48
CA GLN A 57 0.63 1.39 10.70
C GLN A 57 1.78 0.42 10.90
N PHE A 58 2.85 0.61 10.14
CA PHE A 58 3.96 -0.33 10.13
C PHE A 58 5.21 0.22 10.83
N ASP A 59 5.15 1.44 11.32
CA ASP A 59 6.29 2.07 12.00
C ASP A 59 7.51 2.12 11.08
N ILE A 60 7.30 2.60 9.87
CA ILE A 60 8.35 2.73 8.87
C ILE A 60 8.41 4.17 8.39
N THR A 61 9.46 4.48 7.66
CA THR A 61 9.62 5.80 7.06
C THR A 61 9.82 5.63 5.57
N VAL A 62 9.02 6.34 4.79
CA VAL A 62 9.10 6.31 3.34
C VAL A 62 9.41 7.72 2.86
N GLU A 63 10.46 7.85 2.06
CA GLU A 63 10.84 9.15 1.54
C GLU A 63 10.04 9.49 0.31
N GLU A 64 9.85 10.78 0.10
CA GLU A 64 9.05 11.23 -1.02
C GLU A 64 9.59 10.74 -2.35
N SER A 65 10.91 10.69 -2.48
CA SER A 65 11.51 10.22 -3.72
C SER A 65 11.19 8.77 -4.02
N GLU A 66 10.91 7.99 -2.99
CA GLU A 66 10.56 6.58 -3.20
C GLU A 66 9.17 6.42 -3.79
N LEU A 67 8.34 7.44 -3.65
CA LEU A 67 6.98 7.39 -4.17
C LEU A 67 6.89 7.68 -5.66
N GLU A 68 7.92 8.27 -6.24
CA GLU A 68 7.82 8.75 -7.61
C GLU A 68 7.59 7.65 -8.61
N GLY A 69 8.05 6.43 -8.32
CA GLY A 69 7.86 5.33 -9.22
C GLY A 69 6.71 4.40 -8.86
N VAL A 70 5.93 4.76 -7.84
CA VAL A 70 4.88 3.87 -7.36
C VAL A 70 3.60 4.15 -8.14
N GLU A 71 3.14 3.16 -8.89
CA GLU A 71 1.91 3.28 -9.66
C GLU A 71 0.90 2.19 -9.33
N THR A 72 1.35 1.08 -8.78
CA THR A 72 0.48 -0.05 -8.50
C THR A 72 0.55 -0.43 -7.03
N VAL A 73 -0.46 -1.18 -6.61
CA VAL A 73 -0.49 -1.70 -5.25
C VAL A 73 0.73 -2.58 -4.98
N ALA A 74 1.13 -3.38 -5.97
CA ALA A 74 2.30 -4.24 -5.80
C ALA A 74 3.54 -3.42 -5.47
N GLN A 75 3.73 -2.31 -6.16
CA GLN A 75 4.91 -1.49 -5.93
C GLN A 75 4.89 -0.86 -4.54
N ALA A 76 3.73 -0.38 -4.13
CA ALA A 76 3.61 0.20 -2.79
C ALA A 76 3.80 -0.85 -1.71
N TYR A 77 3.23 -2.02 -1.92
CA TYR A 77 3.36 -3.10 -0.96
C TYR A 77 4.80 -3.56 -0.84
N GLU A 78 5.47 -3.66 -1.98
CA GLU A 78 6.88 -4.05 -1.97
C GLU A 78 7.70 -3.02 -1.21
N LEU A 79 7.41 -1.75 -1.41
CA LEU A 79 8.10 -0.69 -0.69
C LEU A 79 7.94 -0.86 0.81
N VAL A 80 6.74 -1.15 1.25
CA VAL A 80 6.48 -1.36 2.67
C VAL A 80 7.24 -2.56 3.20
N THR A 81 7.13 -3.70 2.50
CA THR A 81 7.76 -4.91 3.00
C THR A 81 9.28 -4.81 3.01
N THR A 82 9.84 -4.04 2.11
CA THR A 82 11.28 -3.83 2.08
C THR A 82 11.77 -3.15 3.35
N LYS A 83 10.92 -2.34 3.95
CA LYS A 83 11.30 -1.58 5.13
C LYS A 83 10.94 -2.28 6.44
N LEU A 84 10.27 -3.40 6.37
CA LEU A 84 9.98 -4.20 7.57
C LEU A 84 11.16 -5.13 7.95
#